data_b7a5a858a5270fd554f8adf9c1696245
#
_entry.id   b7a5a858a5270fd554f8adf9c1696245
#
_cell.length_a   1.000
_cell.length_b   1.000
_cell.length_c   1.000
_cell.angle_alpha   90.00
_cell.angle_beta   90.00
_cell.angle_gamma   90.00
#
_symmetry.space_group_name_H-M   'P 1'
#
loop_
_entity.id
_entity.type
_entity.pdbx_description
1 polymer ?
#
loop_
_entity_poly.entity_id
_entity_poly.type
_entity_poly.pdbx_seq_one_letter_code
_entity_poly.pdbx_strand_id
1 'polypeptide(L)'
;TGACLMIRKALYEQMNGLNEAVLKIAFNDIDFCLRLYKAGYVNVFTPEARMIHYESLSRGQEDTSLPTSRFHEELSFLKTVHADLFSRPDPYYNPNLDELWQWG
;
A
#
# COMPACT_ATOMS: atom_id res chain seq x y z
N THR A 1 -5.17 1.61 -2.46
CA THR A 1 -4.41 2.76 -2.92
C THR A 1 -4.41 3.89 -1.90
N GLY A 2 -3.29 4.56 -1.75
CA GLY A 2 -3.16 5.77 -0.93
C GLY A 2 -3.74 7.03 -1.56
N ALA A 3 -4.36 6.93 -2.72
CA ALA A 3 -4.97 8.08 -3.40
C ALA A 3 -6.08 8.75 -2.58
N CYS A 4 -6.74 7.98 -1.74
CA CYS A 4 -7.75 8.50 -0.79
C CYS A 4 -7.61 7.74 0.54
N LEU A 5 -6.77 8.26 1.40
CA LEU A 5 -6.49 7.70 2.72
C LEU A 5 -6.73 8.77 3.79
N MET A 6 -7.51 8.44 4.80
CA MET A 6 -7.79 9.34 5.92
C MET A 6 -7.35 8.70 7.23
N ILE A 7 -6.67 9.47 8.05
CA ILE A 7 -6.20 9.06 9.37
C ILE A 7 -6.15 10.26 10.32
N ARG A 8 -6.30 10.02 11.60
CA ARG A 8 -6.07 11.06 12.61
C ARG A 8 -4.61 11.50 12.61
N LYS A 9 -4.37 12.80 12.60
CA LYS A 9 -3.02 13.38 12.56
C LYS A 9 -2.12 12.85 13.68
N ALA A 10 -2.63 12.79 14.90
CA ALA A 10 -1.87 12.30 16.05
C ALA A 10 -1.39 10.84 15.85
N LEU A 11 -2.24 9.99 15.27
CA LEU A 11 -1.87 8.61 14.98
C LEU A 11 -0.85 8.52 13.83
N TYR A 12 -1.00 9.33 12.80
CA TYR A 12 -0.04 9.41 11.70
C TYR A 12 1.36 9.78 12.22
N GLU A 13 1.44 10.78 13.09
CA GLU A 13 2.69 11.22 13.71
C GLU A 13 3.27 10.15 14.65
N GLN A 14 2.43 9.51 15.45
CA GLN A 14 2.83 8.42 16.34
C GLN A 14 3.46 7.25 15.56
N MET A 15 2.95 6.97 14.37
CA MET A 15 3.45 5.90 13.48
C MET A 15 4.61 6.35 12.59
N ASN A 16 5.12 7.57 12.77
CA ASN A 16 6.19 8.17 11.95
C ASN A 16 5.85 8.32 10.46
N GLY A 17 4.57 8.43 10.11
CA GLY A 17 4.14 8.66 8.76
C GLY A 17 4.51 7.55 7.76
N LEU A 18 4.61 7.92 6.48
CA LEU A 18 5.02 7.02 5.40
C LEU A 18 6.54 6.80 5.43
N ASN A 19 6.98 5.62 5.01
CA ASN A 19 8.40 5.30 4.88
C ASN A 19 8.98 5.90 3.59
N GLU A 20 9.32 7.18 3.65
CA GLU A 20 9.89 7.91 2.51
C GLU A 20 11.36 7.59 2.24
N ALA A 21 12.05 6.98 3.21
CA ALA A 21 13.46 6.65 3.08
C ALA A 21 13.70 5.49 2.11
N VAL A 22 12.87 4.46 2.17
CA VAL A 22 13.04 3.22 1.40
C VAL A 22 11.95 3.08 0.32
N LEU A 23 10.70 3.38 0.66
CA LEU A 23 9.55 3.20 -0.25
C LEU A 23 9.21 4.54 -0.93
N LYS A 24 10.03 4.96 -1.86
CA LYS A 24 9.90 6.26 -2.52
C LYS A 24 8.91 6.27 -3.69
N ILE A 25 8.72 5.13 -4.33
CA ILE A 25 7.94 5.01 -5.57
C ILE A 25 6.63 4.27 -5.34
N ALA A 26 6.70 3.13 -4.65
CA ALA A 26 5.58 2.23 -4.48
C ALA A 26 5.48 1.71 -3.05
N PHE A 27 4.33 1.11 -2.74
CA PHE A 27 4.09 0.37 -1.49
C PHE A 27 4.16 1.15 -0.18
N ASN A 28 4.37 2.46 -0.18
CA ASN A 28 4.43 3.26 1.05
C ASN A 28 3.08 3.29 1.79
N ASP A 29 1.98 3.34 1.07
CA ASP A 29 0.62 3.26 1.61
C ASP A 29 0.32 1.86 2.18
N ILE A 30 0.73 0.82 1.49
CA ILE A 30 0.58 -0.57 1.95
C ILE A 30 1.39 -0.80 3.22
N ASP A 31 2.66 -0.43 3.22
CA ASP A 31 3.53 -0.52 4.40
C ASP A 31 2.92 0.21 5.61
N PHE A 32 2.41 1.41 5.40
CA PHE A 32 1.78 2.19 6.45
C PHE A 32 0.54 1.50 7.04
N CYS A 33 -0.34 0.99 6.17
CA CYS A 33 -1.52 0.25 6.60
C CYS A 33 -1.18 -1.05 7.33
N LEU A 34 -0.12 -1.74 6.91
CA LEU A 34 0.35 -2.95 7.60
C LEU A 34 0.96 -2.63 8.96
N ARG A 35 1.69 -1.53 9.10
CA ARG A 35 2.20 -1.07 10.41
C ARG A 35 1.08 -0.71 11.36
N LEU A 36 0.03 -0.05 10.89
CA LEU A 36 -1.17 0.23 11.67
C LEU A 36 -1.87 -1.06 12.12
N TYR A 37 -2.01 -2.02 11.23
CA TYR A 37 -2.60 -3.32 11.54
C TYR A 37 -1.80 -4.05 12.63
N LYS A 38 -0.48 -4.08 12.53
CA LYS A 38 0.39 -4.68 13.55
C LYS A 38 0.31 -3.96 14.90
N ALA A 39 0.05 -2.65 14.89
CA ALA A 39 -0.13 -1.86 16.11
C ALA A 39 -1.52 -2.03 16.75
N GLY A 40 -2.39 -2.87 16.18
CA GLY A 40 -3.72 -3.18 16.71
C GLY A 40 -4.85 -2.29 16.18
N TYR A 41 -4.58 -1.48 15.16
CA TYR A 41 -5.61 -0.68 14.49
C TYR A 41 -6.25 -1.44 13.34
N VAL A 42 -7.43 -1.00 12.93
CA VAL A 42 -8.18 -1.60 11.82
C VAL A 42 -8.19 -0.63 10.64
N ASN A 43 -7.81 -1.14 9.47
CA ASN A 43 -7.99 -0.41 8.22
C ASN A 43 -9.42 -0.64 7.71
N VAL A 44 -10.14 0.43 7.46
CA VAL A 44 -11.55 0.37 7.07
C VAL A 44 -11.71 0.89 5.65
N PHE A 45 -12.37 0.12 4.80
CA PHE A 45 -12.81 0.55 3.49
C PHE A 45 -14.25 1.08 3.59
N THR A 46 -14.51 2.26 3.01
CA THR A 46 -15.85 2.80 2.90
C THR A 46 -16.23 3.05 1.44
N PRO A 47 -17.28 2.39 0.93
CA PRO A 47 -17.73 2.60 -0.44
C PRO A 47 -18.49 3.93 -0.63
N GLU A 48 -18.81 4.61 0.44
CA GLU A 48 -19.51 5.90 0.42
C GLU A 48 -18.60 7.05 -0.02
N ALA A 49 -17.30 6.93 0.25
CA ALA A 49 -16.29 7.89 -0.22
C ALA A 49 -15.94 7.60 -1.67
N ARG A 50 -16.62 8.26 -2.59
CA ARG A 50 -16.43 8.08 -4.04
C ARG A 50 -15.62 9.22 -4.62
N MET A 51 -14.52 8.87 -5.28
CA MET A 51 -13.60 9.82 -5.93
C MET A 51 -13.11 9.26 -7.26
N ILE A 52 -12.71 10.17 -8.14
CA ILE A 52 -12.07 9.79 -9.40
C ILE A 52 -10.57 9.96 -9.22
N HIS A 53 -9.82 8.86 -9.42
CA HIS A 53 -8.37 8.87 -9.39
C HIS A 53 -7.83 8.92 -10.82
N TYR A 54 -7.36 10.10 -11.22
CA TYR A 54 -6.71 10.28 -12.53
C TYR A 54 -5.26 9.80 -12.42
N GLU A 55 -5.05 8.53 -12.65
CA GLU A 55 -3.71 7.94 -12.59
C GLU A 55 -2.78 8.60 -13.61
N SER A 56 -1.51 8.73 -13.23
CA SER A 56 -0.41 9.24 -14.06
C SER A 56 -0.43 10.72 -14.41
N LEU A 57 -1.44 11.51 -14.02
CA LEU A 57 -1.45 12.95 -14.31
C LEU A 57 -0.33 13.71 -13.60
N SER A 58 0.03 13.31 -12.38
CA SER A 58 1.09 13.94 -11.59
C SER A 58 2.49 13.43 -11.92
N ARG A 59 2.60 12.27 -12.56
CA ARG A 59 3.89 11.64 -12.90
C ARG A 59 4.31 11.83 -14.36
N GLY A 60 3.42 12.38 -15.22
CA GLY A 60 3.63 12.48 -16.65
C GLY A 60 3.48 11.13 -17.38
N GLN A 61 3.21 11.20 -18.68
CA GLN A 61 3.03 9.98 -19.50
C GLN A 61 4.35 9.25 -19.81
N GLU A 62 5.48 9.81 -19.41
CA GLU A 62 6.80 9.32 -19.83
C GLU A 62 7.36 8.20 -18.96
N ASP A 63 6.74 7.89 -17.84
CA ASP A 63 7.30 6.94 -16.88
C ASP A 63 6.56 5.61 -16.83
N THR A 64 6.29 5.03 -18.00
CA THR A 64 5.91 3.61 -18.11
C THR A 64 7.10 2.67 -17.89
N SER A 65 8.31 3.22 -17.81
CA SER A 65 9.52 2.52 -17.42
C SER A 65 9.93 2.93 -16.01
N LEU A 66 9.12 2.62 -15.00
CA LEU A 66 9.67 2.47 -13.65
C LEU A 66 10.87 1.55 -13.77
N PRO A 67 12.06 1.95 -13.25
CA PRO A 67 13.18 1.02 -13.25
C PRO A 67 12.72 -0.24 -12.54
N THR A 68 12.54 -1.31 -13.29
CA THR A 68 12.02 -2.60 -12.81
C THR A 68 12.79 -3.08 -11.59
N SER A 69 14.09 -2.75 -11.51
CA SER A 69 14.95 -3.03 -10.37
C SER A 69 14.46 -2.38 -9.08
N ARG A 70 14.13 -1.10 -9.10
CA ARG A 70 13.70 -0.37 -7.90
C ARG A 70 12.35 -0.83 -7.38
N PHE A 71 11.41 -1.10 -8.27
CA PHE A 71 10.13 -1.69 -7.91
C PHE A 71 10.33 -3.04 -7.21
N HIS A 72 11.20 -3.90 -7.74
CA HIS A 72 11.52 -5.19 -7.11
C HIS A 72 12.24 -5.04 -5.77
N GLU A 73 13.12 -4.07 -5.63
CA GLU A 73 13.79 -3.76 -4.36
C GLU A 73 12.79 -3.32 -3.29
N GLU A 74 11.88 -2.41 -3.63
CA GLU A 74 10.84 -1.95 -2.71
C GLU A 74 9.85 -3.07 -2.34
N LEU A 75 9.48 -3.92 -3.30
CA LEU A 75 8.65 -5.09 -3.04
C LEU A 75 9.35 -6.10 -2.12
N SER A 76 10.64 -6.35 -2.35
CA SER A 76 11.44 -7.23 -1.49
C SER A 76 11.55 -6.69 -0.08
N PHE A 77 11.77 -5.40 0.07
CA PHE A 77 11.78 -4.73 1.36
C PHE A 77 10.44 -4.91 2.09
N LEU A 78 9.33 -4.64 1.41
CA LEU A 78 7.99 -4.80 1.98
C LEU A 78 7.74 -6.22 2.48
N LYS A 79 8.06 -7.22 1.65
CA LYS A 79 7.92 -8.64 1.99
C LYS A 79 8.81 -9.07 3.14
N THR A 80 10.00 -8.50 3.26
CA THR A 80 10.95 -8.81 4.35
C THR A 80 10.46 -8.22 5.67
N VAL A 81 10.10 -6.95 5.68
CA VAL A 81 9.65 -6.25 6.90
C VAL A 81 8.32 -6.82 7.42
N HIS A 82 7.43 -7.22 6.51
CA HIS A 82 6.11 -7.76 6.86
C HIS A 82 5.99 -9.27 6.59
N ALA A 83 7.11 -10.01 6.70
CA ALA A 83 7.16 -11.44 6.38
C ALA A 83 6.14 -12.26 7.19
N ASP A 84 5.87 -11.89 8.43
CA ASP A 84 4.87 -12.51 9.29
C ASP A 84 3.45 -12.41 8.72
N LEU A 85 3.11 -11.31 8.05
CA LEU A 85 1.81 -11.12 7.42
C LEU A 85 1.73 -11.79 6.04
N PHE A 86 2.80 -11.71 5.25
CA PHE A 86 2.85 -12.34 3.92
C PHE A 86 2.91 -13.86 3.98
N SER A 87 3.29 -14.44 5.11
CA SER A 87 3.31 -15.91 5.31
C SER A 87 1.94 -16.51 5.60
N ARG A 88 0.92 -15.67 5.78
CA ARG A 88 -0.45 -16.09 6.10
C ARG A 88 -1.41 -15.67 5.00
N PRO A 89 -2.52 -16.40 4.80
CA PRO A 89 -3.59 -15.92 3.93
C PRO A 89 -4.12 -14.57 4.39
N ASP A 90 -4.44 -13.70 3.44
CA ASP A 90 -5.08 -12.41 3.74
C ASP A 90 -6.51 -12.67 4.25
N PRO A 91 -6.84 -12.29 5.50
CA PRO A 91 -8.17 -12.53 6.07
C PRO A 91 -9.28 -11.73 5.38
N TYR A 92 -8.92 -10.69 4.64
CA TYR A 92 -9.87 -9.86 3.90
C TYR A 92 -10.03 -10.25 2.44
N TYR A 93 -9.20 -11.20 1.97
CA TYR A 93 -9.26 -11.67 0.59
C TYR A 93 -10.38 -12.69 0.42
N ASN A 94 -11.24 -12.48 -0.58
CA ASN A 94 -12.28 -13.43 -0.91
C ASN A 94 -11.68 -14.64 -1.66
N PRO A 95 -11.71 -15.84 -1.09
CA PRO A 95 -11.10 -17.02 -1.70
C PRO A 95 -11.79 -17.48 -2.99
N ASN A 96 -12.97 -16.92 -3.31
CA ASN A 96 -13.67 -17.22 -4.55
C ASN A 96 -13.24 -16.31 -5.72
N LEU A 97 -12.38 -15.33 -5.47
CA LEU A 97 -11.79 -14.51 -6.53
C LEU A 97 -10.62 -15.25 -7.18
N ASP A 98 -10.55 -15.19 -8.50
CA ASP A 98 -9.45 -15.77 -9.25
C ASP A 98 -8.14 -15.04 -8.92
N GLU A 99 -7.07 -15.81 -8.74
CA GLU A 99 -5.72 -15.27 -8.47
C GLU A 99 -5.21 -14.31 -9.55
N LEU A 100 -5.73 -14.43 -10.78
CA LEU A 100 -5.40 -13.54 -11.87
C LEU A 100 -5.76 -12.06 -11.63
N TRP A 101 -6.66 -11.79 -10.69
CA TRP A 101 -7.10 -10.45 -10.33
C TRP A 101 -6.29 -9.82 -9.18
N GLN A 102 -5.35 -10.54 -8.59
CA GLN A 102 -4.57 -10.05 -7.45
C GLN A 102 -3.67 -8.86 -7.78
N TRP A 103 -3.37 -8.65 -9.06
CA TRP A 103 -2.37 -7.65 -9.49
C TRP A 103 -2.77 -6.90 -10.78
N GLY A 104 -4.02 -6.98 -11.13
CA GLY A 104 -4.58 -6.26 -12.28
C GLY A 104 -4.73 -4.77 -12.03
#